data_ccf8d68a915e47231fc871f8deb33b34
#
_entry.id   ccf8d68a915e47231fc871f8deb33b34
#
_cell.length_a   1.000
_cell.length_b   1.000
_cell.length_c   1.000
_cell.angle_alpha   90.00
_cell.angle_beta   90.00
_cell.angle_gamma   90.00
#
_symmetry.space_group_name_H-M   'P 1'
#
loop_
_entity.id
_entity.type
_entity.pdbx_description
1 polymer ?
#
loop_
_entity_poly.entity_id
_entity_poly.type
_entity_poly.pdbx_seq_one_letter_code
_entity_poly.pdbx_strand_id
1 'polypeptide(L)'
;PELDGFSIAINAEGSNQRGAGDRFLLTPTRSAAGAMESVMKQPEELGFAAPAKVDASLENRGNAKVTQPTLIDGPQPIDPTAMQAFLPITFAYDEASSEMILSSGAGPVTPATIPVVPGQSNQLEYSIEGYTFSMTMTGTALNEDSFVVAINEGKSDNRNALILSNLQTDAVLGQANGAAGYSFAEGYGDLVQRVATFTAQARSDSEASGAVLKQVQNNRDSVSAVNLDEEAANLIKFEQYYNASAQVIQIAYLDDSGF
;
A
#
# COMPACT_ATOMS: atom_id res chain seq x y z
N PRO A 1 16.29 10.46 -0.42
CA PRO A 1 16.08 9.05 -0.21
C PRO A 1 14.66 8.67 -0.64
N GLU A 2 14.53 7.58 -1.35
CA GLU A 2 13.25 6.97 -1.68
C GLU A 2 12.84 6.03 -0.56
N LEU A 3 11.59 6.13 -0.14
CA LEU A 3 10.99 5.28 0.89
C LEU A 3 9.60 4.88 0.39
N ASP A 4 9.38 3.59 0.21
CA ASP A 4 8.06 3.00 -0.06
C ASP A 4 7.22 3.73 -1.15
N GLY A 5 7.85 4.09 -2.28
CA GLY A 5 7.17 4.70 -3.42
C GLY A 5 7.01 6.22 -3.37
N PHE A 6 7.64 6.93 -2.44
CA PHE A 6 7.73 8.38 -2.46
C PHE A 6 9.17 8.87 -2.24
N SER A 7 9.51 9.98 -2.89
CA SER A 7 10.80 10.63 -2.76
C SER A 7 10.71 11.82 -1.80
N ILE A 8 11.73 11.98 -0.96
CA ILE A 8 11.83 13.11 -0.03
C ILE A 8 12.96 14.01 -0.48
N ALA A 9 12.62 15.19 -0.96
CA ALA A 9 13.56 16.26 -1.22
C ALA A 9 13.62 17.19 -0.01
N ILE A 10 14.79 17.34 0.57
CA ILE A 10 15.01 18.27 1.66
C ILE A 10 15.84 19.43 1.11
N ASN A 11 15.17 20.56 0.84
CA ASN A 11 15.83 21.76 0.33
C ASN A 11 16.62 22.43 1.44
N ALA A 12 17.85 22.82 1.11
CA ALA A 12 18.76 23.50 2.03
C ALA A 12 18.68 25.03 1.93
N GLU A 13 17.79 25.55 1.09
CA GLU A 13 17.66 26.97 0.82
C GLU A 13 16.67 27.63 1.81
N GLY A 14 17.13 28.65 2.52
CA GLY A 14 16.34 29.46 3.43
C GLY A 14 16.98 29.67 4.80
N SER A 15 16.45 30.63 5.56
CA SER A 15 16.94 31.01 6.90
C SER A 15 16.70 29.93 7.98
N ASN A 16 15.99 28.85 7.68
CA ASN A 16 15.77 27.71 8.56
C ASN A 16 16.73 26.57 8.21
N GLN A 17 17.98 26.70 8.65
CA GLN A 17 18.94 25.59 8.55
C GLN A 17 18.57 24.50 9.54
N ARG A 18 18.60 23.26 9.06
CA ARG A 18 18.40 22.06 9.89
C ARG A 18 19.55 21.91 10.87
N GLY A 19 19.21 21.73 12.14
CA GLY A 19 20.15 21.41 13.19
C GLY A 19 20.38 19.89 13.32
N ALA A 20 21.56 19.53 13.86
CA ALA A 20 21.79 18.14 14.26
C ALA A 20 20.80 17.75 15.37
N GLY A 21 19.98 16.71 15.12
CA GLY A 21 18.94 16.24 16.05
C GLY A 21 17.50 16.64 15.67
N ASP A 22 17.30 17.45 14.63
CA ASP A 22 15.96 17.75 14.11
C ASP A 22 15.28 16.48 13.63
N ARG A 23 14.01 16.33 14.00
CA ARG A 23 13.17 15.17 13.65
C ARG A 23 11.95 15.63 12.89
N PHE A 24 11.67 14.97 11.80
CA PHE A 24 10.50 15.22 10.96
C PHE A 24 9.63 13.99 10.95
N LEU A 25 8.35 14.13 11.28
CA LEU A 25 7.36 13.07 11.16
C LEU A 25 6.72 13.16 9.78
N LEU A 26 6.97 12.17 8.95
CA LEU A 26 6.37 12.04 7.62
C LEU A 26 5.20 11.07 7.70
N THR A 27 4.02 11.54 7.35
CA THR A 27 2.79 10.72 7.32
C THR A 27 2.09 10.87 5.97
N PRO A 28 2.71 10.44 4.85
CA PRO A 28 2.20 10.70 3.50
C PRO A 28 0.84 10.06 3.24
N THR A 29 0.54 8.96 3.89
CA THR A 29 -0.72 8.20 3.70
C THR A 29 -1.80 8.52 4.73
N ARG A 30 -1.54 9.42 5.70
CA ARG A 30 -2.47 9.69 6.80
C ARG A 30 -3.87 10.11 6.36
N SER A 31 -3.97 10.87 5.29
CA SER A 31 -5.23 11.36 4.71
C SER A 31 -5.56 10.72 3.36
N ALA A 32 -4.73 9.80 2.87
CA ALA A 32 -4.86 9.25 1.52
C ALA A 32 -6.22 8.60 1.27
N ALA A 33 -6.71 7.80 2.23
CA ALA A 33 -8.02 7.16 2.10
C ALA A 33 -9.19 8.15 2.07
N GLY A 34 -9.08 9.24 2.85
CA GLY A 34 -10.10 10.31 2.86
C GLY A 34 -10.01 11.25 1.66
N ALA A 35 -8.86 11.29 1.00
CA ALA A 35 -8.61 12.10 -0.19
C ALA A 35 -8.77 11.30 -1.50
N MET A 36 -9.14 10.02 -1.42
CA MET A 36 -9.46 9.22 -2.61
C MET A 36 -10.68 9.79 -3.31
N GLU A 37 -10.50 10.16 -4.58
CA GLU A 37 -11.56 10.68 -5.44
C GLU A 37 -11.52 9.95 -6.78
N SER A 38 -12.70 9.60 -7.31
CA SER A 38 -12.81 9.10 -8.67
C SER A 38 -12.71 10.27 -9.63
N VAL A 39 -11.64 10.31 -10.42
CA VAL A 39 -11.45 11.33 -11.45
C VAL A 39 -12.21 11.01 -12.74
N MET A 40 -12.57 9.74 -12.94
CA MET A 40 -13.37 9.31 -14.09
C MET A 40 -14.81 9.74 -13.92
N LYS A 41 -15.35 10.40 -14.94
CA LYS A 41 -16.73 10.91 -14.98
C LYS A 41 -17.60 10.23 -16.03
N GLN A 42 -16.98 9.62 -17.03
CA GLN A 42 -17.66 9.00 -18.17
C GLN A 42 -17.10 7.60 -18.42
N PRO A 43 -17.95 6.63 -18.81
CA PRO A 43 -17.50 5.28 -19.13
C PRO A 43 -16.49 5.22 -20.30
N GLU A 44 -16.55 6.20 -21.20
CA GLU A 44 -15.69 6.32 -22.36
C GLU A 44 -14.22 6.65 -22.00
N GLU A 45 -13.98 7.14 -20.78
CA GLU A 45 -12.65 7.37 -20.25
C GLU A 45 -11.95 6.07 -19.83
N LEU A 46 -12.68 4.94 -19.78
CA LEU A 46 -12.11 3.63 -19.53
C LEU A 46 -11.50 3.05 -20.82
N GLY A 47 -10.17 2.97 -20.83
CA GLY A 47 -9.42 2.34 -21.91
C GLY A 47 -9.54 0.81 -21.87
N PHE A 48 -10.57 0.23 -22.46
CA PHE A 48 -10.76 -1.23 -22.49
C PHE A 48 -9.87 -1.94 -23.51
N ALA A 49 -9.47 -1.26 -24.57
CA ALA A 49 -8.57 -1.80 -25.59
C ALA A 49 -7.10 -1.67 -25.19
N ALA A 50 -6.28 -2.64 -25.59
CA ALA A 50 -4.84 -2.50 -25.47
C ALA A 50 -4.31 -1.50 -26.56
N PRO A 51 -3.24 -0.74 -26.27
CA PRO A 51 -2.79 0.32 -27.19
C PRO A 51 -2.23 -0.19 -28.51
N ALA A 52 -1.71 -1.39 -28.55
CA ALA A 52 -1.10 -1.99 -29.72
C ALA A 52 -1.68 -3.37 -30.04
N LYS A 53 -1.65 -3.74 -31.31
CA LYS A 53 -2.02 -5.07 -31.82
C LYS A 53 -0.93 -5.59 -32.71
N VAL A 54 -0.85 -6.92 -32.86
CA VAL A 54 0.01 -7.57 -33.87
C VAL A 54 -0.83 -8.34 -34.87
N ASP A 55 -0.49 -8.18 -36.14
CA ASP A 55 -1.06 -8.94 -37.23
C ASP A 55 0.06 -9.73 -37.94
N ALA A 56 -0.20 -11.00 -38.29
CA ALA A 56 0.68 -11.80 -39.11
C ALA A 56 0.49 -11.45 -40.59
N SER A 57 1.56 -11.40 -41.35
CA SER A 57 1.47 -11.23 -42.80
C SER A 57 0.73 -12.42 -43.43
N LEU A 58 -0.09 -12.12 -44.42
CA LEU A 58 -0.79 -13.15 -45.22
C LEU A 58 0.16 -13.98 -46.08
N GLU A 59 1.39 -13.51 -46.27
CA GLU A 59 2.44 -14.18 -47.03
C GLU A 59 3.25 -15.19 -46.22
N ASN A 60 3.03 -15.22 -44.89
CA ASN A 60 3.71 -16.15 -44.02
C ASN A 60 3.43 -17.58 -44.42
N ARG A 61 4.50 -18.38 -44.47
CA ARG A 61 4.47 -19.79 -44.89
C ARG A 61 4.69 -20.74 -43.72
N GLY A 62 5.28 -20.25 -42.62
CA GLY A 62 5.48 -21.00 -41.40
C GLY A 62 4.18 -21.17 -40.61
N ASN A 63 4.27 -21.89 -39.49
CA ASN A 63 3.17 -22.08 -38.55
C ASN A 63 3.36 -21.24 -37.30
N ALA A 64 4.29 -20.31 -37.29
CA ALA A 64 4.55 -19.44 -36.17
C ALA A 64 3.33 -18.57 -35.83
N LYS A 65 3.04 -18.44 -34.53
CA LYS A 65 1.99 -17.60 -33.98
C LYS A 65 2.60 -16.69 -32.93
N VAL A 66 2.15 -15.45 -32.89
CA VAL A 66 2.53 -14.49 -31.86
C VAL A 66 1.32 -14.10 -31.02
N THR A 67 1.52 -13.97 -29.74
CA THR A 67 0.49 -13.38 -28.86
C THR A 67 0.39 -11.88 -29.11
N GLN A 68 -0.74 -11.30 -28.75
CA GLN A 68 -0.88 -9.84 -28.82
C GLN A 68 0.13 -9.15 -27.89
N PRO A 69 0.70 -8.01 -28.31
CA PRO A 69 1.69 -7.29 -27.51
C PRO A 69 1.06 -6.76 -26.21
N THR A 70 1.83 -6.90 -25.14
CA THR A 70 1.51 -6.31 -23.83
C THR A 70 2.52 -5.22 -23.55
N LEU A 71 2.07 -4.03 -23.20
CA LEU A 71 2.93 -2.95 -22.72
C LEU A 71 3.37 -3.27 -21.30
N ILE A 72 4.70 -3.39 -21.08
CA ILE A 72 5.30 -3.71 -19.78
C ILE A 72 5.69 -2.43 -19.04
N ASP A 73 6.28 -1.48 -19.78
CA ASP A 73 6.80 -0.23 -19.22
C ASP A 73 6.70 0.90 -20.25
N GLY A 74 6.61 2.14 -19.76
CA GLY A 74 6.55 3.30 -20.61
C GLY A 74 6.22 4.59 -19.86
N PRO A 75 6.36 5.74 -20.55
CA PRO A 75 5.97 7.03 -20.01
C PRO A 75 4.51 7.05 -19.56
N GLN A 76 4.25 7.71 -18.43
CA GLN A 76 2.91 7.85 -17.89
C GLN A 76 2.51 9.34 -17.86
N PRO A 77 1.31 9.70 -18.32
CA PRO A 77 0.29 8.84 -18.95
C PRO A 77 0.72 8.35 -20.33
N ILE A 78 0.17 7.22 -20.76
CA ILE A 78 0.41 6.71 -22.12
C ILE A 78 -0.11 7.73 -23.13
N ASP A 79 0.75 8.14 -24.06
CA ASP A 79 0.39 9.05 -25.15
C ASP A 79 0.19 8.27 -26.45
N PRO A 80 -1.06 8.08 -26.90
CA PRO A 80 -1.36 7.40 -28.17
C PRO A 80 -0.74 8.10 -29.39
N THR A 81 -0.61 9.43 -29.33
CA THR A 81 -0.02 10.20 -30.44
C THR A 81 1.49 9.92 -30.57
N ALA A 82 2.18 9.87 -29.42
CA ALA A 82 3.58 9.47 -29.38
C ALA A 82 3.76 8.04 -29.91
N MET A 83 2.87 7.12 -29.54
CA MET A 83 2.92 5.75 -30.04
C MET A 83 2.69 5.65 -31.54
N GLN A 84 1.82 6.46 -32.13
CA GLN A 84 1.62 6.55 -33.57
C GLN A 84 2.89 6.96 -34.32
N ALA A 85 3.76 7.74 -33.70
CA ALA A 85 4.98 8.23 -34.35
C ALA A 85 5.99 7.11 -34.64
N PHE A 86 6.03 6.05 -33.80
CA PHE A 86 6.99 4.95 -33.97
C PHE A 86 6.37 3.63 -34.46
N LEU A 87 5.05 3.50 -34.41
CA LEU A 87 4.37 2.35 -34.99
C LEU A 87 4.06 2.63 -36.48
N PRO A 88 4.07 1.61 -37.37
CA PRO A 88 4.23 0.20 -37.06
C PRO A 88 5.68 -0.25 -36.86
N ILE A 89 5.85 -1.36 -36.12
CA ILE A 89 7.11 -2.11 -36.01
C ILE A 89 6.93 -3.43 -36.73
N THR A 90 7.87 -3.74 -37.64
CA THR A 90 7.87 -5.00 -38.36
C THR A 90 8.89 -5.96 -37.76
N PHE A 91 8.47 -7.17 -37.52
CA PHE A 91 9.28 -8.31 -37.12
C PHE A 91 9.39 -9.25 -38.30
N ALA A 92 10.57 -9.41 -38.88
CA ALA A 92 10.85 -10.31 -40.00
C ALA A 92 11.77 -11.44 -39.53
N TYR A 93 11.42 -12.68 -39.81
CA TYR A 93 12.25 -13.81 -39.44
C TYR A 93 13.34 -14.05 -40.49
N ASP A 94 14.58 -14.13 -40.02
CA ASP A 94 15.73 -14.56 -40.78
C ASP A 94 16.14 -15.98 -40.36
N GLU A 95 15.95 -16.93 -41.27
CA GLU A 95 16.25 -18.33 -41.05
C GLU A 95 17.77 -18.59 -40.94
N ALA A 96 18.59 -17.78 -41.60
CA ALA A 96 20.05 -17.96 -41.64
C ALA A 96 20.67 -17.65 -40.25
N SER A 97 20.16 -16.62 -39.57
CA SER A 97 20.59 -16.26 -38.20
C SER A 97 19.73 -16.86 -37.11
N SER A 98 18.55 -17.40 -37.46
CA SER A 98 17.52 -17.81 -36.49
C SER A 98 17.08 -16.67 -35.58
N GLU A 99 16.92 -15.48 -36.11
CA GLU A 99 16.55 -14.26 -35.36
C GLU A 99 15.32 -13.60 -35.97
N MET A 100 14.57 -12.90 -35.09
CA MET A 100 13.58 -11.92 -35.52
C MET A 100 14.28 -10.58 -35.67
N ILE A 101 14.28 -10.00 -36.88
CA ILE A 101 14.82 -8.68 -37.17
C ILE A 101 13.70 -7.67 -36.98
N LEU A 102 13.95 -6.66 -36.15
CA LEU A 102 12.99 -5.62 -35.79
C LEU A 102 13.32 -4.33 -36.53
N SER A 103 12.32 -3.75 -37.17
CA SER A 103 12.45 -2.46 -37.88
C SER A 103 11.23 -1.57 -37.64
N SER A 104 11.49 -0.28 -37.49
CA SER A 104 10.47 0.78 -37.43
C SER A 104 10.86 1.91 -38.37
N GLY A 105 9.86 2.57 -38.94
CA GLY A 105 10.09 3.75 -39.79
C GLY A 105 10.53 4.99 -39.01
N ALA A 106 10.41 5.00 -37.70
CA ALA A 106 10.61 6.19 -36.86
C ALA A 106 11.93 6.21 -36.07
N GLY A 107 12.56 5.05 -35.88
CA GLY A 107 13.80 4.99 -35.12
C GLY A 107 14.26 3.57 -34.78
N PRO A 108 15.40 3.43 -34.12
CA PRO A 108 15.91 2.12 -33.75
C PRO A 108 15.06 1.44 -32.70
N VAL A 109 14.73 0.19 -32.93
CA VAL A 109 14.13 -0.70 -31.95
C VAL A 109 15.23 -1.40 -31.16
N THR A 110 15.06 -1.57 -29.89
CA THR A 110 16.06 -2.23 -29.04
C THR A 110 15.44 -3.47 -28.33
N PRO A 111 16.02 -4.65 -28.50
CA PRO A 111 17.12 -4.96 -29.42
C PRO A 111 16.67 -4.92 -30.88
N ALA A 112 17.60 -4.73 -31.81
CA ALA A 112 17.31 -4.76 -33.26
C ALA A 112 17.04 -6.18 -33.76
N THR A 113 17.58 -7.21 -33.10
CA THR A 113 17.34 -8.63 -33.39
C THR A 113 17.05 -9.39 -32.08
N ILE A 114 16.18 -10.36 -32.18
CA ILE A 114 15.83 -11.25 -31.06
C ILE A 114 16.02 -12.70 -31.50
N PRO A 115 16.92 -13.47 -30.87
CA PRO A 115 17.11 -14.87 -31.20
C PRO A 115 15.86 -15.68 -30.85
N VAL A 116 15.48 -16.57 -31.74
CA VAL A 116 14.33 -17.46 -31.57
C VAL A 116 14.71 -18.91 -31.85
N VAL A 117 14.15 -19.81 -31.03
CA VAL A 117 14.33 -21.24 -31.23
C VAL A 117 13.08 -21.81 -31.88
N PRO A 118 13.17 -22.27 -33.14
CA PRO A 118 12.02 -22.83 -33.85
C PRO A 118 11.34 -23.95 -33.09
N GLY A 119 10.01 -23.94 -33.07
CA GLY A 119 9.21 -24.95 -32.40
C GLY A 119 9.11 -24.81 -30.85
N GLN A 120 9.77 -23.80 -30.27
CA GLN A 120 9.67 -23.50 -28.83
C GLN A 120 8.86 -22.23 -28.59
N SER A 121 8.59 -21.97 -27.32
CA SER A 121 8.01 -20.70 -26.87
C SER A 121 9.15 -19.70 -26.66
N ASN A 122 9.14 -18.64 -27.44
CA ASN A 122 10.14 -17.56 -27.41
C ASN A 122 9.47 -16.27 -26.92
N GLN A 123 10.05 -15.64 -25.92
CA GLN A 123 9.61 -14.32 -25.48
C GLN A 123 10.30 -13.26 -26.31
N LEU A 124 9.51 -12.38 -26.91
CA LEU A 124 9.98 -11.27 -27.71
C LEU A 124 9.72 -9.99 -26.89
N GLU A 125 10.79 -9.45 -26.31
CA GLU A 125 10.75 -8.20 -25.58
C GLU A 125 11.53 -7.13 -26.36
N TYR A 126 10.93 -5.97 -26.53
CA TYR A 126 11.51 -4.89 -27.31
C TYR A 126 11.09 -3.53 -26.78
N SER A 127 11.98 -2.55 -26.95
CA SER A 127 11.76 -1.18 -26.52
C SER A 127 11.98 -0.21 -27.66
N ILE A 128 11.14 0.81 -27.72
CA ILE A 128 11.25 1.93 -28.66
C ILE A 128 10.70 3.19 -27.99
N GLU A 129 11.43 4.31 -28.12
CA GLU A 129 11.01 5.62 -27.58
C GLU A 129 10.57 5.57 -26.09
N GLY A 130 11.22 4.71 -25.29
CA GLY A 130 10.92 4.55 -23.85
C GLY A 130 9.74 3.64 -23.53
N TYR A 131 9.04 3.11 -24.54
CA TYR A 131 8.00 2.10 -24.34
C TYR A 131 8.59 0.70 -24.48
N THR A 132 8.27 -0.21 -23.56
CA THR A 132 8.70 -1.61 -23.59
C THR A 132 7.50 -2.53 -23.74
N PHE A 133 7.56 -3.40 -24.74
CA PHE A 133 6.52 -4.35 -25.05
C PHE A 133 7.04 -5.77 -24.94
N SER A 134 6.15 -6.70 -24.63
CA SER A 134 6.41 -8.14 -24.65
C SER A 134 5.32 -8.87 -25.42
N MET A 135 5.73 -9.87 -26.18
CA MET A 135 4.84 -10.84 -26.79
C MET A 135 5.54 -12.21 -26.83
N THR A 136 4.79 -13.28 -27.00
CA THR A 136 5.31 -14.63 -27.07
C THR A 136 5.10 -15.20 -28.46
N MET A 137 6.17 -15.72 -29.06
CA MET A 137 6.10 -16.43 -30.32
C MET A 137 6.20 -17.95 -30.08
N THR A 138 5.32 -18.70 -30.72
CA THR A 138 5.30 -20.16 -30.69
C THR A 138 5.25 -20.72 -32.10
N GLY A 139 5.67 -21.97 -32.29
CA GLY A 139 5.71 -22.58 -33.61
C GLY A 139 7.02 -22.29 -34.35
N THR A 140 7.02 -22.50 -35.65
CA THR A 140 8.20 -22.33 -36.54
C THR A 140 7.89 -21.31 -37.59
N ALA A 141 8.65 -20.22 -37.62
CA ALA A 141 8.68 -19.28 -38.72
C ALA A 141 9.59 -19.80 -39.82
N LEU A 142 9.27 -19.47 -41.05
CA LEU A 142 10.13 -19.68 -42.21
C LEU A 142 10.73 -18.33 -42.66
N ASN A 143 11.75 -18.42 -43.50
CA ASN A 143 12.43 -17.21 -43.97
C ASN A 143 11.44 -16.20 -44.55
N GLU A 144 11.59 -14.93 -44.18
CA GLU A 144 10.73 -13.79 -44.56
C GLU A 144 9.32 -13.80 -43.95
N ASP A 145 8.96 -14.77 -43.11
CA ASP A 145 7.73 -14.66 -42.29
C ASP A 145 7.79 -13.39 -41.46
N SER A 146 6.70 -12.65 -41.46
CA SER A 146 6.69 -11.34 -40.80
C SER A 146 5.43 -11.10 -39.98
N PHE A 147 5.59 -10.31 -38.90
CA PHE A 147 4.55 -9.85 -38.01
C PHE A 147 4.65 -8.35 -37.84
N VAL A 148 3.52 -7.66 -37.89
CA VAL A 148 3.48 -6.20 -37.80
C VAL A 148 2.73 -5.77 -36.54
N VAL A 149 3.43 -5.08 -35.67
CA VAL A 149 2.82 -4.43 -34.50
C VAL A 149 2.40 -3.02 -34.89
N ALA A 150 1.13 -2.71 -34.75
CA ALA A 150 0.55 -1.43 -35.14
C ALA A 150 -0.34 -0.89 -34.00
N ILE A 151 -0.74 0.37 -34.10
CA ILE A 151 -1.76 0.95 -33.22
C ILE A 151 -3.03 0.11 -33.31
N ASN A 152 -3.64 -0.12 -32.16
CA ASN A 152 -4.90 -0.83 -32.09
C ASN A 152 -6.07 0.16 -32.25
N GLU A 153 -6.65 0.20 -33.43
CA GLU A 153 -7.86 0.98 -33.71
C GLU A 153 -9.15 0.16 -33.55
N GLY A 154 -9.04 -1.07 -33.07
CA GLY A 154 -10.14 -2.01 -32.94
C GLY A 154 -11.13 -1.63 -31.84
N LYS A 155 -12.40 -1.53 -32.20
CA LYS A 155 -13.49 -1.20 -31.26
C LYS A 155 -13.98 -2.41 -30.43
N SER A 156 -13.48 -3.60 -30.71
CA SER A 156 -13.93 -4.86 -30.08
C SER A 156 -12.85 -5.47 -29.17
N ASP A 157 -11.75 -4.76 -28.94
CA ASP A 157 -10.68 -5.24 -28.07
C ASP A 157 -11.03 -4.99 -26.61
N ASN A 158 -11.00 -6.06 -25.82
CA ASN A 158 -11.31 -6.02 -24.37
C ASN A 158 -10.13 -6.48 -23.50
N ARG A 159 -8.92 -6.56 -24.04
CA ARG A 159 -7.73 -7.05 -23.33
C ARG A 159 -7.45 -6.25 -22.07
N ASN A 160 -7.52 -4.93 -22.16
CA ASN A 160 -7.30 -4.08 -20.99
C ASN A 160 -8.45 -4.17 -19.99
N ALA A 161 -9.68 -4.38 -20.44
CA ALA A 161 -10.81 -4.65 -19.55
C ALA A 161 -10.60 -5.93 -18.73
N LEU A 162 -10.02 -6.97 -19.34
CA LEU A 162 -9.68 -8.21 -18.62
C LEU A 162 -8.59 -7.98 -17.58
N ILE A 163 -7.55 -7.21 -17.91
CA ILE A 163 -6.51 -6.80 -16.96
C ILE A 163 -7.12 -6.03 -15.79
N LEU A 164 -7.97 -5.04 -16.07
CA LEU A 164 -8.67 -4.27 -15.04
C LEU A 164 -9.55 -5.15 -14.15
N SER A 165 -10.25 -6.14 -14.73
CA SER A 165 -11.06 -7.10 -13.98
C SER A 165 -10.22 -7.98 -13.04
N ASN A 166 -9.00 -8.33 -13.45
CA ASN A 166 -8.11 -9.18 -12.69
C ASN A 166 -7.36 -8.42 -11.58
N LEU A 167 -7.29 -7.08 -11.63
CA LEU A 167 -6.59 -6.27 -10.62
C LEU A 167 -7.04 -6.56 -9.17
N GLN A 168 -8.27 -6.99 -8.97
CA GLN A 168 -8.77 -7.35 -7.65
C GLN A 168 -8.02 -8.55 -7.05
N THR A 169 -7.60 -9.48 -7.90
CA THR A 169 -6.97 -10.76 -7.50
C THR A 169 -5.49 -10.81 -7.80
N ASP A 170 -5.01 -9.97 -8.71
CA ASP A 170 -3.61 -9.91 -9.08
C ASP A 170 -2.78 -9.28 -7.96
N ALA A 171 -1.59 -9.84 -7.75
CA ALA A 171 -0.66 -9.41 -6.69
C ALA A 171 0.10 -8.14 -7.10
N VAL A 172 -0.59 -7.00 -7.12
CA VAL A 172 -0.06 -5.70 -7.60
C VAL A 172 0.42 -4.78 -6.49
N LEU A 173 0.11 -5.07 -5.23
CA LEU A 173 0.50 -4.23 -4.10
C LEU A 173 1.83 -4.70 -3.50
N GLY A 174 2.71 -3.75 -3.18
CA GLY A 174 3.95 -4.04 -2.46
C GLY A 174 4.98 -4.83 -3.26
N GLN A 175 4.90 -4.85 -4.59
CA GLN A 175 5.92 -5.40 -5.45
C GLN A 175 7.16 -4.52 -5.40
N ALA A 176 8.14 -4.89 -4.58
CA ALA A 176 9.43 -4.21 -4.53
C ALA A 176 10.56 -5.25 -4.51
N ASN A 177 11.62 -4.98 -5.25
CA ASN A 177 12.85 -5.80 -5.23
C ASN A 177 12.64 -7.30 -5.53
N GLY A 178 11.69 -7.63 -6.42
CA GLY A 178 11.41 -9.03 -6.80
C GLY A 178 10.61 -9.83 -5.76
N ALA A 179 10.07 -9.18 -4.74
CA ALA A 179 9.13 -9.80 -3.81
C ALA A 179 7.78 -10.04 -4.48
N ALA A 180 7.16 -11.17 -4.17
CA ALA A 180 5.77 -11.41 -4.54
C ALA A 180 4.88 -10.34 -3.89
N GLY A 181 4.06 -9.66 -4.70
CA GLY A 181 3.10 -8.68 -4.21
C GLY A 181 1.91 -9.32 -3.49
N TYR A 182 0.98 -8.48 -3.11
CA TYR A 182 -0.33 -8.89 -2.55
C TYR A 182 -1.44 -8.42 -3.48
N SER A 183 -2.54 -9.14 -3.53
CA SER A 183 -3.78 -8.65 -4.12
C SER A 183 -4.41 -7.56 -3.25
N PHE A 184 -5.34 -6.78 -3.79
CA PHE A 184 -6.09 -5.80 -2.99
C PHE A 184 -6.85 -6.46 -1.82
N ALA A 185 -7.40 -7.65 -2.04
CA ALA A 185 -8.10 -8.40 -1.00
C ALA A 185 -7.17 -8.86 0.13
N GLU A 186 -5.98 -9.38 -0.22
CA GLU A 186 -4.96 -9.79 0.75
C GLU A 186 -4.38 -8.59 1.50
N GLY A 187 -4.07 -7.49 0.80
CA GLY A 187 -3.59 -6.27 1.43
C GLY A 187 -4.61 -5.68 2.43
N TYR A 188 -5.89 -5.71 2.09
CA TYR A 188 -6.95 -5.33 3.03
C TYR A 188 -7.04 -6.28 4.23
N GLY A 189 -6.93 -7.58 3.99
CA GLY A 189 -6.90 -8.60 5.06
C GLY A 189 -5.75 -8.38 6.03
N ASP A 190 -4.53 -8.12 5.53
CA ASP A 190 -3.36 -7.81 6.37
C ASP A 190 -3.57 -6.52 7.19
N LEU A 191 -4.14 -5.47 6.57
CA LEU A 191 -4.47 -4.24 7.27
C LEU A 191 -5.45 -4.49 8.42
N VAL A 192 -6.52 -5.23 8.17
CA VAL A 192 -7.53 -5.59 9.20
C VAL A 192 -6.89 -6.39 10.32
N GLN A 193 -6.04 -7.36 10.00
CA GLN A 193 -5.33 -8.17 10.98
C GLN A 193 -4.42 -7.30 11.86
N ARG A 194 -3.66 -6.39 11.27
CA ARG A 194 -2.79 -5.46 12.03
C ARG A 194 -3.59 -4.57 12.95
N VAL A 195 -4.68 -3.96 12.46
CA VAL A 195 -5.55 -3.12 13.28
C VAL A 195 -6.17 -3.92 14.43
N ALA A 196 -6.63 -5.15 14.17
CA ALA A 196 -7.19 -6.03 15.19
C ALA A 196 -6.14 -6.37 16.28
N THR A 197 -4.91 -6.69 15.86
CA THR A 197 -3.81 -7.00 16.79
C THR A 197 -3.45 -5.79 17.66
N PHE A 198 -3.28 -4.61 17.05
CA PHE A 198 -3.01 -3.38 17.81
C PHE A 198 -4.15 -3.00 18.75
N THR A 199 -5.39 -3.20 18.31
CA THR A 199 -6.57 -2.92 19.15
C THR A 199 -6.63 -3.88 20.35
N ALA A 200 -6.38 -5.16 20.13
CA ALA A 200 -6.33 -6.16 21.19
C ALA A 200 -5.21 -5.84 22.20
N GLN A 201 -4.02 -5.49 21.71
CA GLN A 201 -2.89 -5.09 22.56
C GLN A 201 -3.22 -3.83 23.37
N ALA A 202 -3.74 -2.78 22.72
CA ALA A 202 -4.10 -1.54 23.39
C ALA A 202 -5.18 -1.76 24.46
N ARG A 203 -6.13 -2.67 24.21
CA ARG A 203 -7.16 -3.05 25.21
C ARG A 203 -6.52 -3.73 26.42
N SER A 204 -5.64 -4.70 26.18
CA SER A 204 -4.91 -5.40 27.26
C SER A 204 -4.06 -4.44 28.10
N ASP A 205 -3.34 -3.53 27.43
CA ASP A 205 -2.51 -2.52 28.10
C ASP A 205 -3.38 -1.55 28.93
N SER A 206 -4.55 -1.16 28.41
CA SER A 206 -5.50 -0.31 29.13
C SER A 206 -6.07 -1.02 30.38
N GLU A 207 -6.43 -2.29 30.28
CA GLU A 207 -6.93 -3.11 31.38
C GLU A 207 -5.84 -3.28 32.46
N ALA A 208 -4.60 -3.60 32.05
CA ALA A 208 -3.46 -3.71 32.94
C ALA A 208 -3.16 -2.40 33.68
N SER A 209 -3.15 -1.29 32.94
CA SER A 209 -2.93 0.04 33.52
C SER A 209 -4.03 0.44 34.48
N GLY A 210 -5.30 0.10 34.18
CA GLY A 210 -6.44 0.30 35.06
C GLY A 210 -6.34 -0.50 36.34
N ALA A 211 -5.88 -1.76 36.27
CA ALA A 211 -5.64 -2.59 37.44
C ALA A 211 -4.55 -2.02 38.38
N VAL A 212 -3.42 -1.59 37.76
CA VAL A 212 -2.33 -0.93 38.49
C VAL A 212 -2.81 0.36 39.16
N LEU A 213 -3.55 1.20 38.41
CA LEU A 213 -4.13 2.43 38.98
C LEU A 213 -5.03 2.14 40.19
N LYS A 214 -5.91 1.15 40.06
CA LYS A 214 -6.80 0.74 41.18
C LYS A 214 -6.02 0.24 42.39
N GLN A 215 -4.94 -0.53 42.15
CA GLN A 215 -4.08 -1.00 43.25
C GLN A 215 -3.36 0.15 43.94
N VAL A 216 -2.82 1.12 43.18
CA VAL A 216 -2.17 2.31 43.76
C VAL A 216 -3.17 3.17 44.51
N GLN A 217 -4.39 3.32 44.03
CA GLN A 217 -5.46 4.01 44.74
C GLN A 217 -5.80 3.30 46.07
N ASN A 218 -5.99 1.97 46.07
CA ASN A 218 -6.23 1.20 47.26
C ASN A 218 -5.08 1.32 48.28
N ASN A 219 -3.83 1.28 47.82
CA ASN A 219 -2.65 1.47 48.65
C ASN A 219 -2.62 2.88 49.27
N ARG A 220 -2.90 3.91 48.46
CA ARG A 220 -2.99 5.28 48.97
C ARG A 220 -4.10 5.39 50.05
N ASP A 221 -5.27 4.84 49.75
CA ASP A 221 -6.42 4.92 50.65
C ASP A 221 -6.18 4.15 51.94
N SER A 222 -5.44 3.03 51.92
CA SER A 222 -5.05 2.29 53.13
C SER A 222 -4.11 3.08 54.07
N VAL A 223 -3.36 4.05 53.50
CA VAL A 223 -2.42 4.89 54.28
C VAL A 223 -3.05 6.24 54.68
N SER A 224 -3.90 6.81 53.81
CA SER A 224 -4.44 8.17 53.98
C SER A 224 -5.95 8.22 54.24
N ALA A 225 -6.68 7.16 53.96
CA ALA A 225 -8.12 7.16 54.20
C ALA A 225 -8.41 7.00 55.70
N VAL A 226 -9.32 7.81 56.19
CA VAL A 226 -9.85 7.71 57.52
C VAL A 226 -10.57 6.39 57.63
N ASN A 227 -10.11 5.51 58.56
CA ASN A 227 -10.80 4.27 58.87
C ASN A 227 -12.09 4.62 59.66
N LEU A 228 -13.23 4.50 58.97
CA LEU A 228 -14.53 4.83 59.59
C LEU A 228 -14.81 4.08 60.89
N ASP A 229 -14.30 2.85 61.00
CA ASP A 229 -14.45 2.06 62.24
C ASP A 229 -13.60 2.66 63.36
N GLU A 230 -12.40 3.15 63.06
CA GLU A 230 -11.51 3.80 64.01
C GLU A 230 -12.06 5.18 64.43
N GLU A 231 -12.61 5.95 63.51
CA GLU A 231 -13.28 7.21 63.81
C GLU A 231 -14.56 7.00 64.61
N ALA A 232 -15.36 5.96 64.30
CA ALA A 232 -16.52 5.60 65.09
C ALA A 232 -16.13 5.19 66.58
N ALA A 233 -15.05 4.42 66.67
CA ALA A 233 -14.53 4.06 68.02
C ALA A 233 -14.01 5.29 68.76
N ASN A 234 -13.32 6.19 68.14
CA ASN A 234 -12.85 7.46 68.66
C ASN A 234 -14.04 8.36 69.08
N LEU A 235 -15.08 8.42 68.28
CA LEU A 235 -16.28 9.21 68.55
C LEU A 235 -16.99 8.68 69.85
N ILE A 236 -17.17 7.39 69.99
CA ILE A 236 -17.72 6.76 71.20
C ILE A 236 -16.84 7.06 72.40
N LYS A 237 -15.52 6.98 72.24
CA LYS A 237 -14.58 7.28 73.32
C LYS A 237 -14.63 8.76 73.72
N PHE A 238 -14.75 9.68 72.82
CA PHE A 238 -14.91 11.10 73.12
C PHE A 238 -16.27 11.40 73.75
N GLU A 239 -17.34 10.73 73.31
CA GLU A 239 -18.64 10.82 73.94
C GLU A 239 -18.60 10.35 75.39
N GLN A 240 -17.90 9.23 75.66
CA GLN A 240 -17.70 8.74 77.04
C GLN A 240 -16.90 9.73 77.89
N TYR A 241 -15.85 10.33 77.34
CA TYR A 241 -15.07 11.35 78.06
C TYR A 241 -15.91 12.62 78.36
N TYR A 242 -16.73 13.03 77.39
CA TYR A 242 -17.67 14.14 77.63
C TYR A 242 -18.65 13.87 78.77
N ASN A 243 -19.26 12.70 78.73
CA ASN A 243 -20.20 12.27 79.79
C ASN A 243 -19.51 12.16 81.15
N ALA A 244 -18.32 11.58 81.22
CA ALA A 244 -17.52 11.50 82.41
C ALA A 244 -17.15 12.89 83.00
N SER A 245 -16.73 13.79 82.11
CA SER A 245 -16.42 15.16 82.47
C SER A 245 -17.65 15.94 82.99
N ALA A 246 -18.79 15.73 82.33
CA ALA A 246 -20.06 16.30 82.82
C ALA A 246 -20.44 15.81 84.22
N GLN A 247 -20.23 14.52 84.53
CA GLN A 247 -20.44 13.94 85.85
C GLN A 247 -19.50 14.52 86.88
N VAL A 248 -18.19 14.69 86.56
CA VAL A 248 -17.22 15.32 87.49
C VAL A 248 -17.59 16.76 87.74
N ILE A 249 -18.02 17.54 86.72
CA ILE A 249 -18.50 18.89 86.93
C ILE A 249 -19.72 18.91 87.82
N GLN A 250 -20.64 17.97 87.60
CA GLN A 250 -21.87 17.86 88.42
C GLN A 250 -21.57 17.55 89.90
N ILE A 251 -20.59 16.65 90.14
CA ILE A 251 -20.12 16.35 91.49
C ILE A 251 -19.43 17.56 92.13
N ALA A 252 -18.56 18.25 91.35
CA ALA A 252 -17.89 19.44 91.86
C ALA A 252 -18.89 20.56 92.23
N TYR A 253 -19.94 20.73 91.43
CA TYR A 253 -21.03 21.67 91.75
C TYR A 253 -21.80 21.31 92.99
N LEU A 254 -21.99 20.00 93.25
CA LEU A 254 -22.63 19.51 94.45
C LEU A 254 -21.76 19.71 95.69
N ASP A 255 -20.43 19.56 95.53
CA ASP A 255 -19.46 19.77 96.62
C ASP A 255 -19.29 21.28 96.96
N ASP A 256 -19.33 22.16 95.93
CA ASP A 256 -19.22 23.64 96.12
C ASP A 256 -20.54 24.26 96.67
N SER A 257 -21.68 23.59 96.54
CA SER A 257 -22.96 24.06 97.01
C SER A 257 -23.20 23.81 98.48
N GLY A 258 -22.25 23.28 99.21
CA GLY A 258 -22.15 23.28 100.67
C GLY A 258 -23.27 22.60 101.40
N PHE A 259 -23.32 21.32 101.45
CA PHE A 259 -23.75 20.45 102.46
C PHE A 259 -22.91 19.23 102.50
#